data_c4c0497d5c888a875cba99a4203c597c
#
_entry.id   c4c0497d5c888a875cba99a4203c597c
#
_cell.length_a   1.000
_cell.length_b   1.000
_cell.length_c   1.000
_cell.angle_alpha   90.00
_cell.angle_beta   90.00
_cell.angle_gamma   90.00
#
_symmetry.space_group_name_H-M   'P 1'
#
loop_
_entity.id
_entity.type
_entity.pdbx_description
1 polymer ?
#
loop_
_entity_poly.entity_id
_entity_poly.type
_entity_poly.pdbx_seq_one_letter_code
_entity_poly.pdbx_strand_id
1 'polypeptide(L)'
;MTEVLRQFHFQTFVCRVEEIRDSFCGEDGKRRFVEQRNKWLAEINMRFAYHLEPELHGLTQKGRNQNIWLHPPPEDPRQSTFDALPGEYFDAYRALRLRHQQQYADWKIRYGQFVLAGFSLRTLEAILATGSIVATLGLLIAESLVIVPLAVFAPQSGFSPWAQWIAICFAVVALGMRTLEEGLQPKRELERYQRHSDLVRDILARFDAGSRQIKFETMIEMERLAFEEMRDFLRTAQESRFVM
;
A
#
# COMPACT_ATOMS: atom_id res chain seq x y z
N MET A 1 -2.36 7.02 -12.53
CA MET A 1 -3.41 6.70 -13.52
C MET A 1 -3.85 5.24 -13.46
N THR A 2 -2.96 4.26 -13.61
CA THR A 2 -3.30 2.82 -13.64
C THR A 2 -4.10 2.34 -12.43
N GLU A 3 -3.74 2.77 -11.21
CA GLU A 3 -4.44 2.38 -9.97
C GLU A 3 -5.85 2.96 -9.89
N VAL A 4 -6.06 4.19 -10.35
CA VAL A 4 -7.39 4.82 -10.39
C VAL A 4 -8.30 4.08 -11.36
N LEU A 5 -7.79 3.70 -12.54
CA LEU A 5 -8.55 2.91 -13.51
C LEU A 5 -8.87 1.51 -12.98
N ARG A 6 -7.92 0.89 -12.29
CA ARG A 6 -8.14 -0.41 -11.63
C ARG A 6 -9.24 -0.29 -10.57
N GLN A 7 -9.18 0.74 -9.72
CA GLN A 7 -10.20 1.01 -8.71
C GLN A 7 -11.56 1.26 -9.34
N PHE A 8 -11.62 2.04 -10.43
CA PHE A 8 -12.86 2.26 -11.17
C PHE A 8 -13.48 0.93 -11.66
N HIS A 9 -12.68 0.05 -12.25
CA HIS A 9 -13.21 -1.23 -12.74
C HIS A 9 -13.82 -2.08 -11.63
N PHE A 10 -13.17 -2.19 -10.47
CA PHE A 10 -13.70 -2.99 -9.38
C PHE A 10 -14.84 -2.30 -8.63
N GLN A 11 -14.80 -0.99 -8.49
CA GLN A 11 -15.94 -0.24 -7.95
C GLN A 11 -17.18 -0.35 -8.85
N THR A 12 -17.01 -0.51 -10.16
CA THR A 12 -18.14 -0.75 -11.07
C THR A 12 -18.95 -1.99 -10.68
N PHE A 13 -18.31 -3.06 -10.20
CA PHE A 13 -19.01 -4.24 -9.69
C PHE A 13 -19.96 -3.90 -8.55
N VAL A 14 -19.57 -3.01 -7.67
CA VAL A 14 -20.33 -2.66 -6.47
C VAL A 14 -21.30 -1.50 -6.72
N CYS A 15 -20.83 -0.45 -7.42
CA CYS A 15 -21.59 0.78 -7.62
C CYS A 15 -22.64 0.68 -8.72
N ARG A 16 -22.52 -0.31 -9.61
CA ARG A 16 -23.37 -0.49 -10.79
C ARG A 16 -23.99 -1.88 -10.88
N VAL A 17 -24.34 -2.40 -9.71
CA VAL A 17 -24.89 -3.76 -9.59
C VAL A 17 -26.20 -3.95 -10.36
N GLU A 18 -27.05 -2.92 -10.43
CA GLU A 18 -28.31 -2.98 -11.17
C GLU A 18 -28.09 -3.02 -12.67
N GLU A 19 -27.20 -2.18 -13.19
CA GLU A 19 -26.86 -2.17 -14.61
C GLU A 19 -26.14 -3.47 -15.03
N ILE A 20 -25.33 -4.04 -14.12
CA ILE A 20 -24.71 -5.35 -14.35
C ILE A 20 -25.79 -6.43 -14.38
N ARG A 21 -26.71 -6.47 -13.42
CA ARG A 21 -27.86 -7.40 -13.44
C ARG A 21 -28.61 -7.31 -14.77
N ASP A 22 -28.92 -6.10 -15.22
CA ASP A 22 -29.66 -5.89 -16.45
C ASP A 22 -28.88 -6.36 -17.69
N SER A 23 -27.53 -6.35 -17.62
CA SER A 23 -26.69 -6.87 -18.69
C SER A 23 -26.81 -8.38 -18.89
N PHE A 24 -27.28 -9.13 -17.89
CA PHE A 24 -27.55 -10.57 -18.01
C PHE A 24 -28.91 -10.87 -18.61
N CYS A 25 -29.79 -9.86 -18.80
CA CYS A 25 -31.13 -10.03 -19.35
C CYS A 25 -31.19 -10.07 -20.89
N GLY A 26 -30.05 -10.29 -21.56
CA GLY A 26 -29.95 -10.46 -23.00
C GLY A 26 -28.97 -9.51 -23.68
N GLU A 27 -28.78 -9.69 -25.01
CA GLU A 27 -27.77 -8.95 -25.78
C GLU A 27 -27.98 -7.42 -25.77
N ASP A 28 -29.22 -6.96 -25.73
CA ASP A 28 -29.52 -5.52 -25.64
C ASP A 28 -29.12 -4.93 -24.27
N GLY A 29 -29.30 -5.65 -23.20
CA GLY A 29 -28.83 -5.27 -21.86
C GLY A 29 -27.31 -5.17 -21.82
N LYS A 30 -26.64 -6.17 -22.35
CA LYS A 30 -25.19 -6.24 -22.48
C LYS A 30 -24.62 -5.06 -23.29
N ARG A 31 -25.22 -4.77 -24.45
CA ARG A 31 -24.80 -3.64 -25.29
C ARG A 31 -24.95 -2.31 -24.56
N ARG A 32 -26.11 -2.07 -23.90
CA ARG A 32 -26.33 -0.85 -23.09
C ARG A 32 -25.32 -0.70 -21.97
N PHE A 33 -25.00 -1.79 -21.27
CA PHE A 33 -23.98 -1.77 -20.21
C PHE A 33 -22.62 -1.38 -20.76
N VAL A 34 -22.18 -1.96 -21.89
CA VAL A 34 -20.89 -1.65 -22.52
C VAL A 34 -20.82 -0.17 -22.94
N GLU A 35 -21.88 0.36 -23.57
CA GLU A 35 -21.94 1.77 -23.96
C GLU A 35 -21.88 2.69 -22.75
N GLN A 36 -22.62 2.38 -21.70
CA GLN A 36 -22.61 3.16 -20.47
C GLN A 36 -21.28 3.10 -19.75
N ARG A 37 -20.66 1.93 -19.63
CA ARG A 37 -19.31 1.76 -19.08
C ARG A 37 -18.28 2.60 -19.84
N ASN A 38 -18.36 2.63 -21.16
CA ASN A 38 -17.43 3.42 -21.97
C ASN A 38 -17.62 4.93 -21.73
N LYS A 39 -18.86 5.41 -21.50
CA LYS A 39 -19.12 6.80 -21.11
C LYS A 39 -18.49 7.12 -19.76
N TRP A 40 -18.70 6.30 -18.74
CA TRP A 40 -18.11 6.49 -17.41
C TRP A 40 -16.57 6.49 -17.48
N LEU A 41 -15.99 5.60 -18.28
CA LEU A 41 -14.54 5.55 -18.47
C LEU A 41 -14.02 6.82 -19.17
N ALA A 42 -14.73 7.33 -20.16
CA ALA A 42 -14.37 8.58 -20.84
C ALA A 42 -14.46 9.78 -19.88
N GLU A 43 -15.50 9.88 -19.05
CA GLU A 43 -15.64 10.92 -18.03
C GLU A 43 -14.48 10.90 -17.03
N ILE A 44 -14.10 9.72 -16.53
CA ILE A 44 -12.97 9.57 -15.61
C ILE A 44 -11.67 9.95 -16.31
N ASN A 45 -11.44 9.49 -17.52
CA ASN A 45 -10.25 9.85 -18.28
C ASN A 45 -10.13 11.36 -18.51
N MET A 46 -11.21 12.03 -18.86
CA MET A 46 -11.23 13.49 -19.00
C MET A 46 -10.93 14.19 -17.67
N ARG A 47 -11.58 13.76 -16.60
CA ARG A 47 -11.42 14.33 -15.26
C ARG A 47 -9.96 14.23 -14.77
N PHE A 48 -9.32 13.07 -14.95
CA PHE A 48 -7.94 12.86 -14.52
C PHE A 48 -6.88 13.36 -15.50
N ALA A 49 -7.18 13.48 -16.80
CA ALA A 49 -6.24 14.02 -17.78
C ALA A 49 -5.98 15.53 -17.60
N TYR A 50 -7.02 16.28 -17.23
CA TYR A 50 -6.96 17.74 -17.12
C TYR A 50 -6.74 18.27 -15.70
N HIS A 51 -6.96 17.45 -14.65
CA HIS A 51 -6.97 17.88 -13.26
C HIS A 51 -6.15 16.99 -12.33
N LEU A 52 -5.10 16.37 -12.86
CA LEU A 52 -4.36 15.33 -12.12
C LEU A 52 -3.77 15.83 -10.79
N GLU A 53 -3.24 17.04 -10.71
CA GLU A 53 -2.66 17.58 -9.48
C GLU A 53 -3.68 18.02 -8.42
N PRO A 54 -4.70 18.82 -8.73
CA PRO A 54 -5.67 19.25 -7.73
C PRO A 54 -6.56 18.11 -7.20
N GLU A 55 -6.92 17.15 -8.06
CA GLU A 55 -7.74 16.01 -7.63
C GLU A 55 -6.95 14.97 -6.84
N LEU A 56 -5.67 14.74 -7.15
CA LEU A 56 -4.77 13.96 -6.31
C LEU A 56 -4.57 14.62 -4.94
N HIS A 57 -4.44 15.94 -4.87
CA HIS A 57 -4.42 16.67 -3.62
C HIS A 57 -5.73 16.53 -2.84
N GLY A 58 -6.89 16.56 -3.52
CA GLY A 58 -8.19 16.32 -2.90
C GLY A 58 -8.34 14.91 -2.34
N LEU A 59 -7.80 13.90 -3.00
CA LEU A 59 -7.81 12.50 -2.54
C LEU A 59 -6.88 12.27 -1.35
N THR A 60 -5.80 13.04 -1.22
CA THR A 60 -4.79 12.88 -0.16
C THR A 60 -5.07 13.76 1.06
N GLN A 61 -5.87 14.82 0.95
CA GLN A 61 -6.23 15.68 2.09
C GLN A 61 -7.17 14.96 3.06
N LYS A 62 -6.66 14.75 4.28
CA LYS A 62 -7.42 14.18 5.40
C LYS A 62 -8.59 15.13 5.74
N GLY A 63 -9.82 14.69 5.50
CA GLY A 63 -11.03 15.35 6.01
C GLY A 63 -11.87 16.13 5.00
N ARG A 64 -11.45 16.35 3.77
CA ARG A 64 -12.21 17.17 2.82
C ARG A 64 -13.11 16.42 1.85
N ASN A 65 -12.82 15.14 1.56
CA ASN A 65 -13.71 14.29 0.77
C ASN A 65 -13.75 12.89 1.38
N GLN A 66 -14.80 12.63 2.13
CA GLN A 66 -15.14 11.28 2.57
C GLN A 66 -15.64 10.40 1.41
N ASN A 67 -15.68 10.96 0.20
CA ASN A 67 -16.17 10.22 -0.96
C ASN A 67 -15.04 9.36 -1.53
N ILE A 68 -14.89 8.18 -0.92
CA ILE A 68 -13.99 7.11 -1.37
C ILE A 68 -14.45 6.50 -2.71
N TRP A 69 -15.61 6.89 -3.18
CA TRP A 69 -16.25 6.28 -4.34
C TRP A 69 -16.07 7.18 -5.56
N LEU A 70 -15.52 6.65 -6.63
CA LEU A 70 -15.57 7.26 -7.96
C LEU A 70 -17.04 7.37 -8.43
N HIS A 71 -17.84 6.38 -8.04
CA HIS A 71 -19.29 6.39 -8.11
C HIS A 71 -19.82 5.80 -6.80
N PRO A 72 -20.71 6.47 -6.06
CA PRO A 72 -21.26 5.94 -4.81
C PRO A 72 -22.04 4.64 -5.07
N PRO A 73 -21.91 3.64 -4.20
CA PRO A 73 -22.77 2.46 -4.25
C PRO A 73 -24.23 2.86 -4.01
N PRO A 74 -25.20 2.11 -4.50
CA PRO A 74 -26.59 2.33 -4.16
C PRO A 74 -26.78 2.25 -2.64
N GLU A 75 -27.52 3.22 -2.06
CA GLU A 75 -27.69 3.33 -0.60
C GLU A 75 -28.39 2.11 0.00
N ASP A 76 -29.30 1.51 -0.75
CA ASP A 76 -30.01 0.29 -0.32
C ASP A 76 -30.38 -0.56 -1.55
N PRO A 77 -29.49 -1.43 -2.03
CA PRO A 77 -29.80 -2.30 -3.14
C PRO A 77 -30.86 -3.30 -2.70
N ARG A 78 -31.97 -3.35 -3.41
CA ARG A 78 -33.09 -4.25 -3.11
C ARG A 78 -32.61 -5.70 -3.06
N GLN A 79 -33.07 -6.46 -2.08
CA GLN A 79 -32.70 -7.87 -1.94
C GLN A 79 -32.95 -8.68 -3.22
N SER A 80 -34.03 -8.35 -3.94
CA SER A 80 -34.33 -8.93 -5.25
C SER A 80 -33.24 -8.71 -6.29
N THR A 81 -32.41 -7.68 -6.15
CA THR A 81 -31.29 -7.42 -7.05
C THR A 81 -30.19 -8.50 -6.90
N PHE A 82 -29.88 -8.89 -5.66
CA PHE A 82 -28.87 -9.91 -5.38
C PHE A 82 -29.30 -11.31 -5.78
N ASP A 83 -30.59 -11.62 -5.61
CA ASP A 83 -31.16 -12.94 -5.97
C ASP A 83 -31.15 -13.15 -7.50
N ALA A 84 -31.26 -12.06 -8.26
CA ALA A 84 -31.22 -12.09 -9.72
C ALA A 84 -29.80 -12.14 -10.32
N LEU A 85 -28.76 -11.89 -9.50
CA LEU A 85 -27.38 -11.97 -9.99
C LEU A 85 -26.94 -13.43 -10.16
N PRO A 86 -26.29 -13.80 -11.28
CA PRO A 86 -25.76 -15.14 -11.44
C PRO A 86 -24.59 -15.40 -10.48
N GLY A 87 -24.36 -16.69 -10.16
CA GLY A 87 -23.24 -17.12 -9.31
C GLY A 87 -21.89 -16.66 -9.82
N GLU A 88 -21.72 -16.69 -11.14
CA GLU A 88 -20.52 -16.30 -11.86
C GLU A 88 -20.10 -14.84 -11.58
N TYR A 89 -21.03 -13.96 -11.25
CA TYR A 89 -20.73 -12.58 -10.85
C TYR A 89 -19.89 -12.54 -9.57
N PHE A 90 -20.30 -13.28 -8.56
CA PHE A 90 -19.57 -13.37 -7.30
C PHE A 90 -18.26 -14.14 -7.46
N ASP A 91 -18.26 -15.20 -8.28
CA ASP A 91 -17.07 -16.00 -8.56
C ASP A 91 -16.00 -15.18 -9.31
N ALA A 92 -16.43 -14.36 -10.27
CA ALA A 92 -15.54 -13.45 -10.99
C ALA A 92 -14.92 -12.41 -10.05
N TYR A 93 -15.72 -11.77 -9.19
CA TYR A 93 -15.18 -10.82 -8.21
C TYR A 93 -14.22 -11.50 -7.23
N ARG A 94 -14.59 -12.68 -6.71
CA ARG A 94 -13.72 -13.49 -5.84
C ARG A 94 -12.37 -13.77 -6.48
N ALA A 95 -12.36 -14.23 -7.73
CA ALA A 95 -11.14 -14.61 -8.43
C ALA A 95 -10.28 -13.40 -8.79
N LEU A 96 -10.89 -12.37 -9.39
CA LEU A 96 -10.18 -11.22 -9.97
C LEU A 96 -9.79 -10.19 -8.92
N ARG A 97 -10.53 -10.09 -7.82
CA ARG A 97 -10.29 -9.08 -6.80
C ARG A 97 -9.76 -9.68 -5.50
N LEU A 98 -10.57 -10.47 -4.79
CA LEU A 98 -10.21 -10.95 -3.45
C LEU A 98 -8.98 -11.84 -3.44
N ARG A 99 -8.96 -12.89 -4.26
CA ARG A 99 -7.81 -13.80 -4.35
C ARG A 99 -6.56 -13.11 -4.90
N HIS A 100 -6.74 -12.26 -5.90
CA HIS A 100 -5.62 -11.52 -6.47
C HIS A 100 -4.99 -10.56 -5.44
N GLN A 101 -5.80 -9.85 -4.65
CA GLN A 101 -5.30 -8.95 -3.60
C GLN A 101 -4.59 -9.73 -2.49
N GLN A 102 -5.14 -10.85 -2.06
CA GLN A 102 -4.48 -11.73 -1.10
C GLN A 102 -3.13 -12.22 -1.63
N GLN A 103 -3.10 -12.78 -2.84
CA GLN A 103 -1.88 -13.27 -3.46
C GLN A 103 -0.83 -12.16 -3.64
N TYR A 104 -1.27 -10.97 -4.01
CA TYR A 104 -0.39 -9.80 -4.15
C TYR A 104 0.22 -9.39 -2.81
N ALA A 105 -0.59 -9.30 -1.75
CA ALA A 105 -0.10 -8.98 -0.42
C ALA A 105 0.87 -10.04 0.10
N ASP A 106 0.53 -11.32 -0.03
CA ASP A 106 1.41 -12.43 0.36
C ASP A 106 2.72 -12.44 -0.45
N TRP A 107 2.63 -12.14 -1.75
CA TRP A 107 3.82 -12.01 -2.60
C TRP A 107 4.69 -10.83 -2.16
N LYS A 108 4.10 -9.68 -1.85
CA LYS A 108 4.83 -8.50 -1.34
C LYS A 108 5.52 -8.79 -0.02
N ILE A 109 4.88 -9.51 0.90
CA ILE A 109 5.47 -9.89 2.18
C ILE A 109 6.66 -10.83 1.99
N ARG A 110 6.55 -11.80 1.06
CA ARG A 110 7.59 -12.82 0.85
C ARG A 110 8.72 -12.37 -0.05
N TYR A 111 8.38 -11.67 -1.13
CA TYR A 111 9.29 -11.39 -2.24
C TYR A 111 9.35 -9.90 -2.60
N GLY A 112 8.64 -9.03 -1.84
CA GLY A 112 8.64 -7.60 -2.10
C GLY A 112 10.08 -7.08 -2.10
N GLN A 113 10.62 -6.88 -3.31
CA GLN A 113 11.94 -6.32 -3.49
C GLN A 113 11.85 -4.80 -3.38
N PHE A 114 12.73 -4.23 -2.59
CA PHE A 114 12.96 -2.80 -2.67
C PHE A 114 13.67 -2.53 -4.00
N VAL A 115 13.08 -1.65 -4.83
CA VAL A 115 13.48 -1.41 -6.22
C VAL A 115 14.97 -1.06 -6.38
N LEU A 116 15.58 -0.49 -5.33
CA LEU A 116 16.97 -0.04 -5.34
C LEU A 116 18.02 -1.08 -4.94
N ALA A 117 17.64 -2.16 -4.23
CA ALA A 117 18.64 -3.04 -3.61
C ALA A 117 18.48 -4.53 -3.95
N GLY A 118 17.41 -4.95 -4.63
CA GLY A 118 17.17 -6.37 -4.93
C GLY A 118 16.88 -7.26 -3.70
N PHE A 119 16.80 -6.67 -2.50
CA PHE A 119 16.52 -7.39 -1.25
C PHE A 119 15.04 -7.42 -0.93
N SER A 120 14.57 -8.49 -0.28
CA SER A 120 13.21 -8.51 0.26
C SER A 120 13.06 -7.48 1.39
N LEU A 121 11.84 -6.96 1.61
CA LEU A 121 11.55 -6.00 2.69
C LEU A 121 12.02 -6.52 4.06
N ARG A 122 11.80 -7.82 4.32
CA ARG A 122 12.25 -8.47 5.57
C ARG A 122 13.78 -8.53 5.68
N THR A 123 14.46 -8.83 4.56
CA THR A 123 15.93 -8.86 4.53
C THR A 123 16.50 -7.47 4.71
N LEU A 124 15.90 -6.46 4.07
CA LEU A 124 16.32 -5.07 4.19
C LEU A 124 16.16 -4.56 5.64
N GLU A 125 15.00 -4.82 6.26
CA GLU A 125 14.78 -4.50 7.67
C GLU A 125 15.85 -5.13 8.57
N ALA A 126 16.13 -6.44 8.40
CA ALA A 126 17.13 -7.13 9.17
C ALA A 126 18.55 -6.57 8.97
N ILE A 127 18.92 -6.25 7.72
CA ILE A 127 20.23 -5.65 7.40
C ILE A 127 20.36 -4.27 8.03
N LEU A 128 19.35 -3.40 7.90
CA LEU A 128 19.39 -2.04 8.45
C LEU A 128 19.42 -2.08 9.98
N ALA A 129 18.58 -2.88 10.62
CA ALA A 129 18.57 -3.02 12.08
C ALA A 129 19.89 -3.58 12.61
N THR A 130 20.39 -4.67 12.01
CA THR A 130 21.66 -5.27 12.44
C THR A 130 22.83 -4.33 12.15
N GLY A 131 22.86 -3.69 11.00
CA GLY A 131 23.91 -2.74 10.62
C GLY A 131 23.96 -1.53 11.54
N SER A 132 22.81 -0.99 11.93
CA SER A 132 22.69 0.11 12.88
C SER A 132 23.24 -0.28 14.27
N ILE A 133 22.90 -1.48 14.77
CA ILE A 133 23.41 -1.99 16.04
C ILE A 133 24.92 -2.17 15.99
N VAL A 134 25.44 -2.83 14.95
CA VAL A 134 26.89 -3.08 14.78
C VAL A 134 27.66 -1.77 14.67
N ALA A 135 27.14 -0.80 13.89
CA ALA A 135 27.77 0.51 13.74
C ALA A 135 27.80 1.29 15.06
N THR A 136 26.69 1.25 15.83
CA THR A 136 26.62 1.91 17.16
C THR A 136 27.55 1.26 18.18
N LEU A 137 27.63 -0.08 18.22
CA LEU A 137 28.56 -0.80 19.08
C LEU A 137 30.02 -0.51 18.68
N GLY A 138 30.31 -0.48 17.37
CA GLY A 138 31.63 -0.12 16.86
C GLY A 138 32.05 1.30 17.26
N LEU A 139 31.10 2.26 17.21
CA LEU A 139 31.31 3.62 17.67
C LEU A 139 31.62 3.68 19.19
N LEU A 140 30.82 3.01 20.02
CA LEU A 140 31.02 2.94 21.46
C LEU A 140 32.40 2.29 21.84
N ILE A 141 32.79 1.24 21.13
CA ILE A 141 34.10 0.62 21.33
C ILE A 141 35.23 1.58 20.90
N ALA A 142 35.10 2.26 19.77
CA ALA A 142 36.07 3.24 19.30
C ALA A 142 36.19 4.43 20.28
N GLU A 143 35.07 4.95 20.79
CA GLU A 143 35.06 6.00 21.81
C GLU A 143 35.73 5.51 23.11
N SER A 144 35.43 4.29 23.56
CA SER A 144 36.05 3.71 24.76
C SER A 144 37.56 3.53 24.63
N LEU A 145 38.03 3.13 23.44
CA LEU A 145 39.45 3.01 23.14
C LEU A 145 40.17 4.36 23.08
N VAL A 146 39.41 5.44 22.77
CA VAL A 146 39.91 6.80 22.71
C VAL A 146 39.89 7.46 24.10
N ILE A 147 38.77 7.34 24.83
CA ILE A 147 38.51 8.08 26.09
C ILE A 147 39.27 7.43 27.26
N VAL A 148 39.32 6.10 27.35
CA VAL A 148 39.94 5.38 28.48
C VAL A 148 41.45 5.62 28.57
N PRO A 149 42.24 5.60 27.49
CA PRO A 149 43.67 5.96 27.56
C PRO A 149 43.89 7.44 27.92
N LEU A 150 43.01 8.33 27.49
CA LEU A 150 43.10 9.77 27.77
C LEU A 150 42.89 10.05 29.27
N ALA A 151 42.01 9.29 29.92
CA ALA A 151 41.72 9.47 31.35
C ALA A 151 42.75 8.83 32.28
N VAL A 152 43.45 7.78 31.81
CA VAL A 152 44.35 6.97 32.65
C VAL A 152 45.83 7.22 32.38
N PHE A 153 46.20 7.58 31.17
CA PHE A 153 47.60 7.78 30.78
C PHE A 153 47.83 9.21 30.27
N ALA A 154 48.63 9.93 30.98
CA ALA A 154 49.10 11.29 30.80
C ALA A 154 49.20 11.87 29.35
N PRO A 155 49.25 13.18 29.20
CA PRO A 155 48.97 13.96 27.99
C PRO A 155 50.06 13.92 26.89
N GLN A 156 50.96 12.91 26.89
CA GLN A 156 52.07 12.85 25.95
C GLN A 156 52.02 11.72 24.91
N SER A 157 51.07 10.79 25.04
CA SER A 157 50.94 9.77 23.98
C SER A 157 50.07 10.31 22.86
N GLY A 158 50.76 10.72 21.77
CA GLY A 158 50.08 11.21 20.58
C GLY A 158 48.98 10.25 20.13
N PHE A 159 47.77 10.80 20.08
CA PHE A 159 46.58 10.10 19.57
C PHE A 159 46.93 9.43 18.26
N SER A 160 46.73 8.13 18.15
CA SER A 160 46.88 7.45 16.87
C SER A 160 45.82 8.02 15.91
N PRO A 161 46.21 8.71 14.83
CA PRO A 161 45.26 9.31 13.89
C PRO A 161 44.28 8.25 13.31
N TRP A 162 44.71 6.99 13.27
CA TRP A 162 43.87 5.86 12.84
C TRP A 162 42.65 5.62 13.70
N ALA A 163 42.73 5.78 15.03
CA ALA A 163 41.58 5.58 15.92
C ALA A 163 40.48 6.65 15.64
N GLN A 164 40.88 7.89 15.36
CA GLN A 164 39.93 8.96 15.00
C GLN A 164 39.25 8.66 13.66
N TRP A 165 39.99 8.23 12.65
CA TRP A 165 39.42 7.85 11.36
C TRP A 165 38.46 6.68 11.47
N ILE A 166 38.76 5.66 12.28
CA ILE A 166 37.87 4.54 12.53
C ILE A 166 36.56 5.02 13.19
N ALA A 167 36.64 5.86 14.21
CA ALA A 167 35.45 6.41 14.88
C ALA A 167 34.59 7.23 13.92
N ILE A 168 35.19 8.08 13.07
CA ILE A 168 34.49 8.87 12.07
C ILE A 168 33.81 7.94 11.06
N CYS A 169 34.49 6.90 10.57
CA CYS A 169 33.90 5.93 9.65
C CYS A 169 32.68 5.23 10.26
N PHE A 170 32.76 4.76 11.51
CA PHE A 170 31.62 4.17 12.20
C PHE A 170 30.46 5.16 12.41
N ALA A 171 30.76 6.42 12.77
CA ALA A 171 29.75 7.46 12.90
C ALA A 171 29.04 7.74 11.59
N VAL A 172 29.77 7.85 10.47
CA VAL A 172 29.19 8.06 9.14
C VAL A 172 28.34 6.87 8.70
N VAL A 173 28.81 5.65 8.93
CA VAL A 173 28.04 4.44 8.60
C VAL A 173 26.77 4.35 9.47
N ALA A 174 26.86 4.60 10.78
CA ALA A 174 25.73 4.58 11.68
C ALA A 174 24.68 5.62 11.27
N LEU A 175 25.11 6.84 10.97
CA LEU A 175 24.22 7.91 10.48
C LEU A 175 23.60 7.55 9.14
N GLY A 176 24.37 7.03 8.20
CA GLY A 176 23.87 6.57 6.91
C GLY A 176 22.82 5.47 7.01
N MET A 177 23.08 4.45 7.84
CA MET A 177 22.11 3.36 8.09
C MET A 177 20.84 3.88 8.73
N ARG A 178 20.93 4.77 9.69
CA ARG A 178 19.77 5.40 10.33
C ARG A 178 18.95 6.26 9.36
N THR A 179 19.62 7.05 8.53
CA THR A 179 18.97 7.86 7.51
C THR A 179 18.24 6.98 6.48
N LEU A 180 18.86 5.85 6.08
CA LEU A 180 18.23 4.88 5.20
C LEU A 180 17.02 4.20 5.87
N GLU A 181 17.14 3.81 7.13
CA GLU A 181 16.02 3.21 7.89
C GLU A 181 14.83 4.19 8.01
N GLU A 182 15.10 5.44 8.37
CA GLU A 182 14.08 6.49 8.48
C GLU A 182 13.48 6.86 7.12
N GLY A 183 14.29 6.90 6.06
CA GLY A 183 13.83 7.24 4.71
C GLY A 183 13.05 6.12 4.02
N LEU A 184 13.49 4.88 4.19
CA LEU A 184 12.88 3.72 3.53
C LEU A 184 11.73 3.10 4.33
N GLN A 185 11.72 3.26 5.64
CA GLN A 185 10.71 2.72 6.58
C GLN A 185 10.27 1.28 6.29
N PRO A 186 11.18 0.32 6.07
CA PRO A 186 10.85 -1.03 5.60
C PRO A 186 9.94 -1.77 6.59
N LYS A 187 10.10 -1.53 7.89
CA LYS A 187 9.24 -2.08 8.94
C LYS A 187 7.79 -1.63 8.80
N ARG A 188 7.58 -0.33 8.60
CA ARG A 188 6.25 0.26 8.43
C ARG A 188 5.57 -0.28 7.17
N GLU A 189 6.31 -0.42 6.08
CA GLU A 189 5.82 -1.02 4.85
C GLU A 189 5.43 -2.49 5.05
N LEU A 190 6.27 -3.28 5.73
CA LEU A 190 5.99 -4.67 6.03
C LEU A 190 4.73 -4.82 6.91
N GLU A 191 4.62 -4.04 7.98
CA GLU A 191 3.44 -4.04 8.87
C GLU A 191 2.17 -3.64 8.10
N ARG A 192 2.26 -2.69 7.16
CA ARG A 192 1.15 -2.29 6.31
C ARG A 192 0.67 -3.46 5.44
N TYR A 193 1.58 -4.16 4.75
CA TYR A 193 1.21 -5.30 3.92
C TYR A 193 0.69 -6.48 4.73
N GLN A 194 1.23 -6.73 5.94
CA GLN A 194 0.72 -7.77 6.83
C GLN A 194 -0.72 -7.46 7.26
N ARG A 195 -0.99 -6.25 7.72
CA ARG A 195 -2.34 -5.81 8.10
C ARG A 195 -3.31 -5.90 6.93
N HIS A 196 -2.89 -5.47 5.74
CA HIS A 196 -3.72 -5.57 4.53
C HIS A 196 -4.01 -7.04 4.19
N SER A 197 -3.02 -7.92 4.22
CA SER A 197 -3.21 -9.36 3.98
C SER A 197 -4.20 -9.99 4.97
N ASP A 198 -4.10 -9.65 6.25
CA ASP A 198 -5.00 -10.18 7.28
C ASP A 198 -6.44 -9.69 7.08
N LEU A 199 -6.64 -8.41 6.77
CA LEU A 199 -7.96 -7.86 6.46
C LEU A 199 -8.57 -8.48 5.21
N VAL A 200 -7.80 -8.64 4.13
CA VAL A 200 -8.29 -9.29 2.90
C VAL A 200 -8.64 -10.75 3.15
N ARG A 201 -7.87 -11.44 3.99
CA ARG A 201 -8.16 -12.84 4.37
C ARG A 201 -9.47 -12.97 5.16
N ASP A 202 -9.72 -12.05 6.09
CA ASP A 202 -10.97 -12.00 6.84
C ASP A 202 -12.18 -11.71 5.93
N ILE A 203 -12.06 -10.71 5.03
CA ILE A 203 -13.06 -10.39 4.01
C ILE A 203 -13.35 -11.62 3.14
N LEU A 204 -12.32 -12.32 2.66
CA LEU A 204 -12.47 -13.50 1.83
C LEU A 204 -13.18 -14.64 2.58
N ALA A 205 -12.84 -14.87 3.83
CA ALA A 205 -13.50 -15.90 4.66
C ALA A 205 -14.99 -15.59 4.87
N ARG A 206 -15.34 -14.32 5.15
CA ARG A 206 -16.75 -13.89 5.28
C ARG A 206 -17.49 -13.96 3.94
N PHE A 207 -16.83 -13.63 2.84
CA PHE A 207 -17.39 -13.76 1.50
C PHE A 207 -17.70 -15.21 1.17
N ASP A 208 -16.79 -16.14 1.45
CA ASP A 208 -16.96 -17.57 1.14
C ASP A 208 -18.06 -18.23 1.96
N ALA A 209 -18.22 -17.85 3.21
CA ALA A 209 -19.23 -18.39 4.12
C ALA A 209 -20.59 -17.67 4.02
N GLY A 210 -20.65 -16.50 3.38
CA GLY A 210 -21.81 -15.61 3.44
C GLY A 210 -22.90 -15.90 2.40
N SER A 211 -24.12 -15.44 2.74
CA SER A 211 -25.22 -15.30 1.78
C SER A 211 -24.87 -14.28 0.67
N ARG A 212 -25.69 -14.18 -0.37
CA ARG A 212 -25.46 -13.20 -1.45
C ARG A 212 -25.40 -11.76 -0.95
N GLN A 213 -26.21 -11.41 0.04
CA GLN A 213 -26.16 -10.10 0.68
C GLN A 213 -24.82 -9.89 1.40
N ILE A 214 -24.38 -10.83 2.23
CA ILE A 214 -23.10 -10.75 2.94
C ILE A 214 -21.92 -10.66 1.93
N LYS A 215 -21.99 -11.42 0.84
CA LYS A 215 -21.01 -11.33 -0.23
C LYS A 215 -20.93 -9.92 -0.80
N PHE A 216 -22.06 -9.28 -1.05
CA PHE A 216 -22.10 -7.93 -1.56
C PHE A 216 -21.58 -6.89 -0.55
N GLU A 217 -21.95 -7.00 0.72
CA GLU A 217 -21.44 -6.16 1.80
C GLU A 217 -19.90 -6.27 1.92
N THR A 218 -19.38 -7.50 1.82
CA THR A 218 -17.92 -7.73 1.83
C THR A 218 -17.23 -7.18 0.58
N MET A 219 -17.89 -7.15 -0.58
CA MET A 219 -17.39 -6.46 -1.77
C MET A 219 -17.28 -4.95 -1.56
N ILE A 220 -18.29 -4.32 -0.94
CA ILE A 220 -18.24 -2.89 -0.58
C ILE A 220 -17.07 -2.62 0.37
N GLU A 221 -16.91 -3.44 1.38
CA GLU A 221 -15.83 -3.31 2.36
C GLU A 221 -14.44 -3.47 1.70
N MET A 222 -14.29 -4.43 0.78
CA MET A 222 -13.05 -4.62 0.03
C MET A 222 -12.70 -3.39 -0.82
N GLU A 223 -13.67 -2.80 -1.52
CA GLU A 223 -13.41 -1.61 -2.32
C GLU A 223 -13.08 -0.39 -1.46
N ARG A 224 -13.66 -0.29 -0.26
CA ARG A 224 -13.27 0.75 0.72
C ARG A 224 -11.84 0.57 1.19
N LEU A 225 -11.47 -0.65 1.58
CA LEU A 225 -10.12 -1.00 2.02
C LEU A 225 -9.08 -0.69 0.93
N ALA A 226 -9.36 -1.09 -0.31
CA ALA A 226 -8.46 -0.86 -1.43
C ALA A 226 -8.30 0.63 -1.78
N PHE A 227 -9.35 1.41 -1.62
CA PHE A 227 -9.27 2.86 -1.81
C PHE A 227 -8.43 3.53 -0.71
N GLU A 228 -8.61 3.13 0.55
CA GLU A 228 -7.83 3.65 1.67
C GLU A 228 -6.34 3.33 1.49
N GLU A 229 -6.01 2.12 1.05
CA GLU A 229 -4.63 1.73 0.75
C GLU A 229 -4.05 2.58 -0.39
N MET A 230 -4.79 2.77 -1.47
CA MET A 230 -4.37 3.62 -2.58
C MET A 230 -4.11 5.07 -2.12
N ARG A 231 -4.99 5.61 -1.29
CA ARG A 231 -4.85 6.96 -0.73
C ARG A 231 -3.61 7.08 0.14
N ASP A 232 -3.39 6.11 1.02
CA ASP A 232 -2.22 6.11 1.91
C ASP A 232 -0.92 5.96 1.13
N PHE A 233 -0.91 5.14 0.07
CA PHE A 233 0.22 5.04 -0.85
C PHE A 233 0.52 6.38 -1.54
N LEU A 234 -0.49 7.04 -2.08
CA LEU A 234 -0.32 8.34 -2.76
C LEU A 234 0.19 9.41 -1.79
N ARG A 235 -0.32 9.44 -0.56
CA ARG A 235 0.15 10.36 0.47
C ARG A 235 1.62 10.13 0.82
N THR A 236 2.01 8.88 1.07
CA THR A 236 3.40 8.54 1.37
C THR A 236 4.33 8.89 0.20
N ALA A 237 3.89 8.63 -1.04
CA ALA A 237 4.66 9.00 -2.24
C ALA A 237 4.80 10.53 -2.43
N GLN A 238 3.84 11.32 -1.98
CA GLN A 238 3.95 12.78 -1.98
C GLN A 238 4.89 13.28 -0.88
N GLU A 239 4.75 12.76 0.33
CA GLU A 239 5.63 13.10 1.45
C GLU A 239 7.11 12.80 1.13
N SER A 240 7.39 11.70 0.45
CA SER A 240 8.75 11.32 0.06
C SER A 240 9.38 12.23 -1.01
N ARG A 241 8.58 12.92 -1.84
CA ARG A 241 9.07 13.89 -2.83
C ARG A 241 9.60 15.18 -2.23
N PHE A 242 9.21 15.51 -1.00
CA PHE A 242 9.69 16.71 -0.31
C PHE A 242 11.03 16.52 0.42
N VAL A 243 11.57 15.30 0.47
CA VAL A 243 12.82 14.97 1.16
C VAL A 243 14.02 14.87 0.17
N MET A 244 13.77 14.94 -1.12
CA MET A 244 14.80 15.01 -2.16
C MET A 244 14.92 16.41 -2.73
#